data_c684684b74f99fd5875ac3038d733d4e
#
_entry.id   c684684b74f99fd5875ac3038d733d4e
#
_cell.length_a   1.000
_cell.length_b   1.000
_cell.length_c   1.000
_cell.angle_alpha   90.00
_cell.angle_beta   90.00
_cell.angle_gamma   90.00
#
_symmetry.space_group_name_H-M   'P 1'
#
loop_
_entity.id
_entity.type
_entity.pdbx_description
1 polymer ?
#
loop_
_entity_poly.entity_id
_entity_poly.type
_entity_poly.pdbx_seq_one_letter_code
_entity_poly.pdbx_strand_id
1 'polypeptide(L)'
;MNIKNSSNEITSKNDIINYFQDGCKKVNQLNIGVEHEKFLFGEKSNQRANFQAISKVFDYFKKFDWKPIQEANNTVALLRDEQTITLEPGNQIELSGAKYNSIHLTCNESYKFLSELNQVCKTLNLKMMSISYDPISQLKDVPKTPKQRYKIMTEEMPKNGKLSLEMMYQTCGTQINLDYTS
;
A
#
# COMPACT_ATOMS: atom_id res chain seq x y z
N MET A 1 9.94 8.54 -8.03
CA MET A 1 9.03 9.47 -8.73
C MET A 1 9.42 10.88 -8.37
N ASN A 2 10.03 11.63 -9.27
CA ASN A 2 10.15 13.07 -9.08
C ASN A 2 8.74 13.64 -9.18
N ILE A 3 8.12 13.91 -8.04
CA ILE A 3 6.95 14.76 -7.99
C ILE A 3 7.45 16.14 -8.41
N LYS A 4 7.45 16.44 -9.69
CA LYS A 4 7.39 17.81 -10.14
C LYS A 4 6.08 18.33 -9.59
N ASN A 5 6.15 19.10 -8.51
CA ASN A 5 5.08 20.01 -8.11
C ASN A 5 4.91 21.06 -9.22
N SER A 6 4.38 20.68 -10.36
CA SER A 6 3.65 21.59 -11.22
C SER A 6 2.25 21.64 -10.64
N SER A 7 2.04 22.50 -9.66
CA SER A 7 0.72 22.93 -9.28
C SER A 7 0.14 23.73 -10.44
N ASN A 8 -0.27 23.03 -11.50
CA ASN A 8 -1.13 23.63 -12.49
C ASN A 8 -2.45 23.85 -11.78
N GLU A 9 -2.72 25.10 -11.44
CA GLU A 9 -4.00 25.48 -10.85
C GLU A 9 -5.11 25.09 -11.83
N ILE A 10 -6.07 24.30 -11.35
CA ILE A 10 -7.25 23.92 -12.15
C ILE A 10 -8.16 25.14 -12.20
N THR A 11 -8.26 25.78 -13.35
CA THR A 11 -9.02 27.00 -13.58
C THR A 11 -10.32 26.75 -14.33
N SER A 12 -10.46 25.62 -14.99
CA SER A 12 -11.61 25.28 -15.81
C SER A 12 -11.93 23.78 -15.80
N LYS A 13 -13.17 23.44 -16.20
CA LYS A 13 -13.57 22.06 -16.45
C LYS A 13 -12.71 21.40 -17.53
N ASN A 14 -12.25 22.17 -18.51
CA ASN A 14 -11.41 21.64 -19.58
C ASN A 14 -10.04 21.18 -19.09
N ASP A 15 -9.47 21.79 -18.06
CA ASP A 15 -8.21 21.35 -17.47
C ASP A 15 -8.34 19.94 -16.91
N ILE A 16 -9.48 19.63 -16.28
CA ILE A 16 -9.77 18.29 -15.77
C ILE A 16 -9.93 17.30 -16.95
N ILE A 17 -10.69 17.66 -17.97
CA ILE A 17 -10.91 16.81 -19.15
C ILE A 17 -9.57 16.51 -19.83
N ASN A 18 -8.75 17.54 -20.07
CA ASN A 18 -7.44 17.38 -20.69
C ASN A 18 -6.52 16.47 -19.85
N TYR A 19 -6.53 16.61 -18.53
CA TYR A 19 -5.75 15.74 -17.64
C TYR A 19 -6.07 14.26 -17.85
N PHE A 20 -7.36 13.90 -17.98
CA PHE A 20 -7.74 12.52 -18.25
C PHE A 20 -7.44 12.10 -19.68
N GLN A 21 -7.61 12.99 -20.67
CA GLN A 21 -7.27 12.71 -22.07
C GLN A 21 -5.77 12.48 -22.25
N ASP A 22 -4.93 13.26 -21.59
CA ASP A 22 -3.47 13.09 -21.60
C ASP A 22 -3.03 11.78 -20.94
N GLY A 23 -3.88 11.20 -20.09
CA GLY A 23 -3.70 9.87 -19.49
C GLY A 23 -3.92 8.71 -20.47
N CYS A 24 -4.64 8.93 -21.58
CA CYS A 24 -4.94 7.89 -22.58
C CYS A 24 -3.66 7.33 -23.21
N LYS A 25 -3.62 6.02 -23.39
CA LYS A 25 -2.48 5.32 -24.00
C LYS A 25 -2.86 4.73 -25.35
N LYS A 26 -1.88 4.54 -26.21
CA LYS A 26 -2.07 3.71 -27.42
C LYS A 26 -2.20 2.25 -27.01
N VAL A 27 -2.97 1.46 -27.78
CA VAL A 27 -3.22 0.04 -27.49
C VAL A 27 -1.93 -0.77 -27.24
N ASN A 28 -0.87 -0.47 -27.99
CA ASN A 28 0.44 -1.13 -27.83
C ASN A 28 1.30 -0.58 -26.67
N GLN A 29 0.79 0.35 -25.89
CA GLN A 29 1.46 0.97 -24.74
C GLN A 29 0.69 0.75 -23.43
N LEU A 30 -0.36 -0.08 -23.46
CA LEU A 30 -1.14 -0.40 -22.26
C LEU A 30 -0.32 -1.22 -21.29
N ASN A 31 -0.41 -0.86 -20.02
CA ASN A 31 0.23 -1.53 -18.92
C ASN A 31 -0.79 -1.94 -17.86
N ILE A 32 -0.34 -2.84 -17.00
CA ILE A 32 -1.03 -3.29 -15.80
C ILE A 32 -0.13 -3.06 -14.60
N GLY A 33 -0.69 -2.56 -13.50
CA GLY A 33 -0.07 -2.52 -12.19
C GLY A 33 -0.96 -3.20 -11.17
N VAL A 34 -0.38 -3.74 -10.10
CA VAL A 34 -1.14 -4.39 -9.03
C VAL A 34 -0.74 -3.84 -7.67
N GLU A 35 -1.70 -3.86 -6.75
CA GLU A 35 -1.47 -3.59 -5.34
C GLU A 35 -1.87 -4.83 -4.54
N HIS A 36 -1.05 -5.19 -3.57
CA HIS A 36 -1.29 -6.33 -2.70
C HIS A 36 -1.11 -5.95 -1.25
N GLU A 37 -2.16 -6.02 -0.49
CA GLU A 37 -2.14 -5.80 0.96
C GLU A 37 -2.01 -7.13 1.72
N LYS A 38 -1.32 -7.09 2.85
CA LYS A 38 -1.17 -8.23 3.75
C LYS A 38 -1.24 -7.80 5.21
N PHE A 39 -1.94 -8.61 6.01
CA PHE A 39 -1.86 -8.52 7.46
C PHE A 39 -0.62 -9.22 7.99
N LEU A 40 0.04 -8.59 8.96
CA LEU A 40 1.09 -9.21 9.74
C LEU A 40 0.64 -9.39 11.19
N PHE A 41 0.86 -10.59 11.72
CA PHE A 41 0.54 -10.96 13.09
C PHE A 41 1.78 -11.51 13.78
N GLY A 42 1.86 -11.35 15.09
CA GLY A 42 2.87 -12.07 15.88
C GLY A 42 2.65 -13.58 15.82
N GLU A 43 3.71 -14.34 15.54
CA GLU A 43 3.65 -15.80 15.36
C GLU A 43 2.96 -16.53 16.51
N LYS A 44 3.30 -16.15 17.75
CA LYS A 44 2.75 -16.78 18.96
C LYS A 44 1.53 -16.04 19.53
N SER A 45 1.51 -14.72 19.45
CA SER A 45 0.48 -13.89 20.08
C SER A 45 -0.83 -13.84 19.28
N ASN A 46 -0.79 -14.09 17.98
CA ASN A 46 -1.89 -13.86 17.06
C ASN A 46 -2.42 -12.42 17.08
N GLN A 47 -1.65 -11.47 17.59
CA GLN A 47 -2.01 -10.05 17.59
C GLN A 47 -1.45 -9.36 16.34
N ARG A 48 -2.17 -8.37 15.84
CA ARG A 48 -1.72 -7.52 14.73
C ARG A 48 -0.38 -6.88 15.06
N ALA A 49 0.52 -6.88 14.08
CA ALA A 49 1.81 -6.21 14.20
C ALA A 49 1.60 -4.70 14.41
N ASN A 50 2.12 -4.18 15.52
CA ASN A 50 2.08 -2.75 15.79
C ASN A 50 3.12 -2.00 14.95
N PHE A 51 3.07 -0.67 15.00
CA PHE A 51 3.97 0.16 14.18
C PHE A 51 5.46 -0.07 14.49
N GLN A 52 5.82 -0.41 15.73
CA GLN A 52 7.21 -0.74 16.07
C GLN A 52 7.67 -2.05 15.42
N ALA A 53 6.80 -3.06 15.35
CA ALA A 53 7.10 -4.29 14.63
C ALA A 53 7.24 -4.03 13.12
N ILE A 54 6.36 -3.20 12.54
CA ILE A 54 6.45 -2.78 11.13
C ILE A 54 7.75 -2.00 10.84
N SER A 55 8.18 -1.12 11.74
CA SER A 55 9.46 -0.43 11.58
C SER A 55 10.63 -1.40 11.45
N LYS A 56 10.64 -2.49 12.25
CA LYS A 56 11.65 -3.55 12.10
C LYS A 56 11.51 -4.30 10.77
N VAL A 57 10.29 -4.52 10.29
CA VAL A 57 10.04 -5.10 8.96
C VAL A 57 10.66 -4.21 7.89
N PHE A 58 10.43 -2.92 7.92
CA PHE A 58 11.01 -1.97 6.98
C PHE A 58 12.54 -1.91 7.06
N ASP A 59 13.11 -1.95 8.27
CA ASP A 59 14.57 -2.00 8.43
C ASP A 59 15.17 -3.25 7.82
N TYR A 60 14.47 -4.39 7.92
CA TYR A 60 14.94 -5.63 7.33
C TYR A 60 14.86 -5.61 5.80
N PHE A 61 13.83 -4.99 5.22
CA PHE A 61 13.68 -4.85 3.77
C PHE A 61 14.83 -4.08 3.11
N LYS A 62 15.56 -3.24 3.84
CA LYS A 62 16.77 -2.55 3.33
C LYS A 62 17.83 -3.53 2.80
N LYS A 63 17.85 -4.79 3.27
CA LYS A 63 18.73 -5.85 2.78
C LYS A 63 18.39 -6.33 1.36
N PHE A 64 17.20 -5.99 0.87
CA PHE A 64 16.73 -6.29 -0.48
C PHE A 64 16.70 -5.05 -1.37
N ASP A 65 17.56 -4.07 -1.07
CA ASP A 65 17.73 -2.81 -1.82
C ASP A 65 16.52 -1.85 -1.76
N TRP A 66 15.60 -2.06 -0.82
CA TRP A 66 14.53 -1.11 -0.57
C TRP A 66 15.03 0.13 0.17
N LYS A 67 14.71 1.32 -0.35
CA LYS A 67 15.12 2.62 0.21
C LYS A 67 13.97 3.23 1.02
N PRO A 68 14.23 3.72 2.25
CA PRO A 68 13.17 4.28 3.09
C PRO A 68 12.69 5.63 2.58
N ILE A 69 11.37 5.85 2.68
CA ILE A 69 10.71 7.14 2.55
C ILE A 69 10.27 7.56 3.94
N GLN A 70 10.65 8.78 4.33
CA GLN A 70 10.39 9.32 5.67
C GLN A 70 9.24 10.34 5.65
N GLU A 71 8.41 10.29 6.70
CA GLU A 71 7.46 11.36 7.05
C GLU A 71 7.73 11.74 8.51
N ALA A 72 8.15 12.97 8.74
CA ALA A 72 8.74 13.40 10.01
C ALA A 72 9.90 12.45 10.41
N ASN A 73 9.75 11.75 11.55
CA ASN A 73 10.79 10.83 12.07
C ASN A 73 10.45 9.35 11.83
N ASN A 74 9.42 9.06 11.03
CA ASN A 74 8.97 7.69 10.79
C ASN A 74 9.24 7.26 9.35
N THR A 75 9.72 6.03 9.17
CA THR A 75 9.69 5.39 7.85
C THR A 75 8.25 4.96 7.57
N VAL A 76 7.63 5.57 6.57
CA VAL A 76 6.21 5.33 6.22
C VAL A 76 6.03 4.56 4.94
N ALA A 77 7.11 4.41 4.16
CA ALA A 77 7.13 3.62 2.94
C ALA A 77 8.56 3.22 2.57
N LEU A 78 8.68 2.30 1.64
CA LEU A 78 9.94 1.89 1.02
C LEU A 78 9.79 2.02 -0.50
N LEU A 79 10.88 2.35 -1.18
CA LEU A 79 10.95 2.48 -2.64
C LEU A 79 12.05 1.58 -3.19
N ARG A 80 11.74 0.87 -4.28
CA ARG A 80 12.70 0.15 -5.11
C ARG A 80 12.26 0.26 -6.57
N ASP A 81 13.09 0.86 -7.39
CA ASP A 81 12.76 1.17 -8.79
C ASP A 81 11.42 1.94 -8.90
N GLU A 82 10.42 1.39 -9.57
CA GLU A 82 9.06 1.96 -9.66
C GLU A 82 8.07 1.37 -8.63
N GLN A 83 8.54 0.47 -7.76
CA GLN A 83 7.72 -0.20 -6.74
C GLN A 83 7.77 0.53 -5.42
N THR A 84 6.67 0.52 -4.68
CA THR A 84 6.66 0.97 -3.29
C THR A 84 6.09 -0.09 -2.37
N ILE A 85 6.61 -0.15 -1.14
CA ILE A 85 5.95 -0.83 -0.03
C ILE A 85 5.43 0.26 0.88
N THR A 86 4.12 0.29 1.10
CA THR A 86 3.44 1.28 1.92
C THR A 86 2.73 0.65 3.11
N LEU A 87 2.13 1.49 3.95
CA LEU A 87 1.28 1.06 5.06
C LEU A 87 -0.10 1.64 4.90
N GLU A 88 -1.07 0.79 5.06
CA GLU A 88 -2.47 1.13 5.17
C GLU A 88 -2.85 1.49 6.63
N PRO A 89 -4.04 2.07 6.89
CA PRO A 89 -4.38 2.64 8.20
C PRO A 89 -4.17 1.74 9.41
N GLY A 90 -4.42 0.44 9.26
CA GLY A 90 -4.26 -0.59 10.30
C GLY A 90 -2.94 -1.35 10.23
N ASN A 91 -1.87 -0.73 9.75
CA ASN A 91 -0.56 -1.36 9.52
C ASN A 91 -0.59 -2.56 8.55
N GLN A 92 -1.59 -2.66 7.66
CA GLN A 92 -1.51 -3.56 6.54
C GLN A 92 -0.30 -3.14 5.69
N ILE A 93 0.55 -4.10 5.37
CA ILE A 93 1.68 -3.85 4.48
C ILE A 93 1.23 -4.06 3.03
N GLU A 94 1.48 -3.06 2.19
CA GLU A 94 1.04 -3.04 0.80
C GLU A 94 2.23 -2.97 -0.14
N LEU A 95 2.25 -3.84 -1.14
CA LEU A 95 3.04 -3.64 -2.34
C LEU A 95 2.19 -2.83 -3.32
N SER A 96 2.65 -1.64 -3.71
CA SER A 96 2.17 -0.94 -4.91
C SER A 96 3.19 -1.22 -6.00
N GLY A 97 2.84 -2.13 -6.91
CA GLY A 97 3.72 -2.66 -7.95
C GLY A 97 4.02 -1.65 -9.04
N ALA A 98 5.06 -1.94 -9.83
CA ALA A 98 5.37 -1.19 -11.03
C ALA A 98 4.35 -1.49 -12.14
N LYS A 99 4.31 -0.62 -13.13
CA LYS A 99 3.49 -0.84 -14.33
C LYS A 99 4.27 -1.67 -15.36
N TYR A 100 3.65 -2.76 -15.80
CA TYR A 100 4.20 -3.68 -16.78
C TYR A 100 3.26 -3.91 -17.95
N ASN A 101 3.83 -4.20 -19.09
CA ASN A 101 3.08 -4.60 -20.31
C ASN A 101 2.80 -6.11 -20.35
N SER A 102 3.07 -6.84 -19.30
CA SER A 102 2.91 -8.29 -19.22
C SER A 102 2.49 -8.73 -17.82
N ILE A 103 1.46 -9.57 -17.76
CA ILE A 103 0.99 -10.21 -16.52
C ILE A 103 2.08 -11.09 -15.87
N HIS A 104 2.98 -11.68 -16.67
CA HIS A 104 4.07 -12.50 -16.14
C HIS A 104 5.07 -11.66 -15.35
N LEU A 105 5.37 -10.43 -15.77
CA LEU A 105 6.23 -9.52 -15.03
C LEU A 105 5.58 -9.09 -13.72
N THR A 106 4.29 -8.78 -13.74
CA THR A 106 3.49 -8.48 -12.56
C THR A 106 3.45 -9.64 -11.57
N CYS A 107 3.27 -10.89 -12.06
CA CYS A 107 3.33 -12.09 -11.23
C CYS A 107 4.72 -12.27 -10.59
N ASN A 108 5.79 -12.11 -11.36
CA ASN A 108 7.16 -12.25 -10.86
C ASN A 108 7.46 -11.23 -9.76
N GLU A 109 7.02 -9.98 -9.93
CA GLU A 109 7.13 -8.93 -8.92
C GLU A 109 6.41 -9.33 -7.62
N SER A 110 5.16 -9.76 -7.73
CA SER A 110 4.35 -10.21 -6.59
C SER A 110 5.00 -11.39 -5.85
N TYR A 111 5.49 -12.39 -6.59
CA TYR A 111 6.20 -13.53 -6.00
C TYR A 111 7.49 -13.11 -5.29
N LYS A 112 8.27 -12.20 -5.89
CA LYS A 112 9.48 -11.67 -5.27
C LYS A 112 9.16 -10.96 -3.96
N PHE A 113 8.18 -10.06 -3.96
CA PHE A 113 7.73 -9.38 -2.75
C PHE A 113 7.28 -10.35 -1.66
N LEU A 114 6.42 -11.34 -2.00
CA LEU A 114 5.94 -12.33 -1.04
C LEU A 114 7.07 -13.18 -0.46
N SER A 115 8.06 -13.53 -1.29
CA SER A 115 9.24 -14.27 -0.85
C SER A 115 10.09 -13.46 0.13
N GLU A 116 10.36 -12.19 -0.20
CA GLU A 116 11.09 -11.26 0.67
C GLU A 116 10.35 -11.06 1.99
N LEU A 117 9.04 -10.76 1.93
CA LEU A 117 8.20 -10.56 3.13
C LEU A 117 8.16 -11.82 4.01
N ASN A 118 8.09 -13.00 3.42
CA ASN A 118 8.11 -14.26 4.18
C ASN A 118 9.45 -14.48 4.92
N GLN A 119 10.57 -14.12 4.29
CA GLN A 119 11.90 -14.16 4.94
C GLN A 119 11.96 -13.19 6.12
N VAL A 120 11.46 -11.97 5.94
CA VAL A 120 11.37 -10.95 7.00
C VAL A 120 10.51 -11.46 8.16
N CYS A 121 9.32 -11.97 7.85
CA CYS A 121 8.39 -12.49 8.85
C CYS A 121 9.01 -13.61 9.69
N LYS A 122 9.65 -14.60 9.04
CA LYS A 122 10.35 -15.68 9.76
C LYS A 122 11.43 -15.17 10.72
N THR A 123 12.20 -14.18 10.28
CA THR A 123 13.27 -13.61 11.12
C THR A 123 12.73 -12.83 12.32
N LEU A 124 11.60 -12.18 12.17
CA LEU A 124 11.00 -11.32 13.20
C LEU A 124 9.92 -12.03 14.04
N ASN A 125 9.74 -13.34 13.88
CA ASN A 125 8.68 -14.13 14.52
C ASN A 125 7.29 -13.53 14.25
N LEU A 126 7.06 -13.15 13.00
CA LEU A 126 5.78 -12.70 12.48
C LEU A 126 5.23 -13.75 11.51
N LYS A 127 3.93 -13.72 11.28
CA LYS A 127 3.27 -14.45 10.21
C LYS A 127 2.48 -13.50 9.31
N MET A 128 2.59 -13.73 8.03
CA MET A 128 1.80 -13.05 7.00
C MET A 128 0.49 -13.81 6.81
N MET A 129 -0.62 -13.08 6.78
CA MET A 129 -1.94 -13.65 6.53
C MET A 129 -2.48 -13.12 5.21
N SER A 130 -2.89 -14.04 4.32
CA SER A 130 -3.54 -13.75 3.04
C SER A 130 -5.05 -13.93 3.17
N ILE A 131 -5.68 -13.02 3.92
CA ILE A 131 -7.13 -12.99 4.17
C ILE A 131 -7.63 -11.58 3.90
N SER A 132 -8.88 -11.47 3.48
CA SER A 132 -9.47 -10.18 3.10
C SER A 132 -10.00 -9.37 4.29
N TYR A 133 -10.27 -10.02 5.41
CA TYR A 133 -10.77 -9.38 6.63
C TYR A 133 -10.08 -9.95 7.87
N ASP A 134 -9.75 -9.09 8.83
CA ASP A 134 -9.15 -9.51 10.11
C ASP A 134 -10.22 -10.13 11.02
N PRO A 135 -10.21 -11.46 11.23
CA PRO A 135 -11.24 -12.14 12.01
C PRO A 135 -10.97 -12.12 13.53
N ILE A 136 -9.84 -11.60 13.96
CA ILE A 136 -9.35 -11.73 15.32
C ILE A 136 -9.47 -10.42 16.10
N SER A 137 -9.02 -9.31 15.49
CA SER A 137 -8.91 -8.04 16.19
C SER A 137 -10.25 -7.32 16.28
N GLN A 138 -10.55 -6.78 17.45
CA GLN A 138 -11.61 -5.79 17.56
C GLN A 138 -11.11 -4.46 17.00
N LEU A 139 -11.97 -3.69 16.35
CA LEU A 139 -11.61 -2.41 15.72
C LEU A 139 -10.83 -1.47 16.65
N LYS A 140 -11.22 -1.40 17.93
CA LYS A 140 -10.56 -0.57 18.96
C LYS A 140 -9.11 -0.98 19.25
N ASP A 141 -8.77 -2.25 19.00
CA ASP A 141 -7.46 -2.85 19.32
C ASP A 141 -6.55 -2.93 18.10
N VAL A 142 -7.04 -2.57 16.90
CA VAL A 142 -6.23 -2.54 15.69
C VAL A 142 -5.17 -1.44 15.80
N PRO A 143 -3.88 -1.76 15.64
CA PRO A 143 -2.81 -0.76 15.65
C PRO A 143 -3.00 0.23 14.49
N LYS A 144 -2.73 1.51 14.76
CA LYS A 144 -2.91 2.58 13.76
C LYS A 144 -1.58 3.03 13.18
N THR A 145 -1.53 3.17 11.87
CA THR A 145 -0.39 3.77 11.17
C THR A 145 -0.35 5.28 11.43
N PRO A 146 0.79 5.85 11.90
CA PRO A 146 0.89 7.25 12.30
C PRO A 146 1.06 8.18 11.08
N LYS A 147 0.09 8.20 10.17
CA LYS A 147 0.01 9.14 9.05
C LYS A 147 -1.10 10.15 9.29
N GLN A 148 -0.83 11.44 9.03
CA GLN A 148 -1.80 12.52 9.26
C GLN A 148 -3.09 12.30 8.45
N ARG A 149 -2.99 11.85 7.19
CA ARG A 149 -4.18 11.58 6.37
C ARG A 149 -5.12 10.56 7.01
N TYR A 150 -4.58 9.55 7.69
CA TYR A 150 -5.39 8.50 8.32
C TYR A 150 -6.12 9.00 9.56
N LYS A 151 -5.54 9.97 10.27
CA LYS A 151 -6.24 10.65 11.35
C LYS A 151 -7.48 11.38 10.82
N ILE A 152 -7.32 12.17 9.76
CA ILE A 152 -8.43 12.88 9.11
C ILE A 152 -9.50 11.89 8.62
N MET A 153 -9.08 10.81 7.92
CA MET A 153 -10.00 9.79 7.43
C MET A 153 -10.77 9.11 8.56
N THR A 154 -10.13 8.84 9.70
CA THR A 154 -10.77 8.24 10.88
C THR A 154 -11.87 9.12 11.45
N GLU A 155 -11.70 10.44 11.39
CA GLU A 155 -12.67 11.43 11.89
C GLU A 155 -13.82 11.68 10.89
N GLU A 156 -13.52 11.67 9.58
CA GLU A 156 -14.47 12.06 8.55
C GLU A 156 -15.30 10.91 7.97
N MET A 157 -14.66 9.74 7.73
CA MET A 157 -15.35 8.65 7.03
C MET A 157 -16.57 8.08 7.78
N PRO A 158 -16.57 7.97 9.14
CA PRO A 158 -17.75 7.47 9.85
C PRO A 158 -19.00 8.36 9.71
N LYS A 159 -18.85 9.63 9.33
CA LYS A 159 -19.97 10.52 9.10
C LYS A 159 -20.83 10.11 7.90
N ASN A 160 -20.22 9.37 6.95
CA ASN A 160 -20.84 8.96 5.70
C ASN A 160 -21.03 7.45 5.54
N GLY A 161 -20.49 6.62 6.46
CA GLY A 161 -20.57 5.16 6.35
C GLY A 161 -20.43 4.44 7.68
N LYS A 162 -21.38 3.55 7.99
CA LYS A 162 -21.41 2.82 9.28
C LYS A 162 -20.25 1.87 9.49
N LEU A 163 -19.71 1.26 8.40
CA LEU A 163 -18.61 0.28 8.45
C LEU A 163 -17.32 0.84 7.84
N SER A 164 -17.19 2.15 7.76
CA SER A 164 -16.03 2.80 7.14
C SER A 164 -14.72 2.54 7.88
N LEU A 165 -14.75 2.46 9.20
CA LEU A 165 -13.57 2.17 10.00
C LEU A 165 -13.17 0.70 9.91
N GLU A 166 -14.10 -0.21 9.92
CA GLU A 166 -13.85 -1.65 9.70
C GLU A 166 -13.22 -1.85 8.32
N MET A 167 -13.77 -1.24 7.28
CA MET A 167 -13.22 -1.27 5.93
C MET A 167 -11.78 -0.72 5.93
N MET A 168 -11.53 0.39 6.57
CA MET A 168 -10.23 1.06 6.56
C MET A 168 -9.17 0.30 7.37
N TYR A 169 -9.53 -0.28 8.51
CA TYR A 169 -8.58 -0.86 9.47
C TYR A 169 -8.49 -2.38 9.44
N GLN A 170 -9.55 -3.06 8.99
CA GLN A 170 -9.68 -4.51 9.12
C GLN A 170 -9.77 -5.24 7.78
N THR A 171 -9.59 -4.58 6.65
CA THR A 171 -9.57 -5.24 5.34
C THR A 171 -8.18 -5.26 4.71
N CYS A 172 -7.94 -6.26 3.88
CA CYS A 172 -6.82 -6.34 2.94
C CYS A 172 -7.38 -6.65 1.56
N GLY A 173 -6.97 -5.87 0.58
CA GLY A 173 -7.39 -6.01 -0.80
C GLY A 173 -6.28 -6.44 -1.74
N THR A 174 -6.70 -6.73 -2.96
CA THR A 174 -5.86 -6.74 -4.15
C THR A 174 -6.49 -5.79 -5.15
N GLN A 175 -5.73 -4.84 -5.64
CA GLN A 175 -6.19 -3.88 -6.64
C GLN A 175 -5.44 -4.09 -7.95
N ILE A 176 -6.15 -3.99 -9.06
CA ILE A 176 -5.59 -4.06 -10.41
C ILE A 176 -5.82 -2.71 -11.06
N ASN A 177 -4.73 -2.08 -11.49
CA ASN A 177 -4.72 -0.79 -12.18
C ASN A 177 -4.41 -1.04 -13.65
N LEU A 178 -5.29 -0.60 -14.53
CA LEU A 178 -5.17 -0.77 -15.96
C LEU A 178 -5.08 0.59 -16.64
N ASP A 179 -4.18 0.72 -17.62
CA ASP A 179 -4.20 1.85 -18.52
C ASP A 179 -5.45 1.81 -19.42
N TYR A 180 -5.84 2.95 -19.97
CA TYR A 180 -7.02 3.10 -20.83
C TYR A 180 -6.68 3.86 -22.11
N THR A 181 -7.52 3.69 -23.13
CA THR A 181 -7.32 4.27 -24.48
C THR A 181 -8.22 5.46 -24.77
N SER A 182 -9.32 5.62 -24.03
CA SER A 182 -10.30 6.70 -24.20
C SER A 182 -11.24 6.81 -22.99
#